data_e58a2488ab833a7c5e592eda13de9810
#
_entry.id   e58a2488ab833a7c5e592eda13de9810
#
_cell.length_a   1.000
_cell.length_b   1.000
_cell.length_c   1.000
_cell.angle_alpha   90.00
_cell.angle_beta   90.00
_cell.angle_gamma   90.00
#
_symmetry.space_group_name_H-M   'P 1'
#
loop_
_entity.id
_entity.type
_entity.pdbx_description
1 polymer ?
#
loop_
_entity_poly.entity_id
_entity_poly.type
_entity_poly.pdbx_seq_one_letter_code
_entity_poly.pdbx_strand_id
1 'polypeptide(L)'
;MSEEPNFNLIPLLEERIPLVGDGGSETLLRNFGLEENCPPIQANLEQPDLVKRMHHAFIRRGSRLIRTNSSFSQADEVLVNRLEACINSASALAREVSNKRAVIAGRITCAPADWGRDARFQFYGEQAVYLSDTWVDLIWLEQFSEYEELKLALRAVRQVSVIQTVAHLSLKKDRQSLEILVQLKELMSLGATFVGLMIDSEKSITRVQLQDLIDELGIISLIVDFDLEKEAFSRISDSIHQIVPPETALICGGKSFLPEHIPHFAKINVAQNQ
;
A
#
# COMPACT_ATOMS: atom_id res chain seq x y z
N MET A 1 4.91 15.38 -25.31
CA MET A 1 4.90 13.95 -25.62
C MET A 1 4.40 13.26 -24.35
N SER A 2 3.18 12.76 -24.37
CA SER A 2 2.60 12.01 -23.24
C SER A 2 3.27 10.63 -23.24
N GLU A 3 4.22 10.40 -22.35
CA GLU A 3 4.67 9.04 -22.07
C GLU A 3 3.52 8.33 -21.34
N GLU A 4 3.03 7.25 -21.94
CA GLU A 4 2.02 6.40 -21.31
C GLU A 4 2.56 5.81 -19.99
N PRO A 5 1.71 5.54 -18.99
CA PRO A 5 2.12 4.90 -17.77
C PRO A 5 2.91 3.62 -18.10
N ASN A 6 4.10 3.50 -17.53
CA ASN A 6 5.09 2.49 -17.94
C ASN A 6 4.70 1.04 -17.57
N PHE A 7 3.59 0.83 -16.83
CA PHE A 7 3.10 -0.47 -16.43
C PHE A 7 1.58 -0.60 -16.63
N ASN A 8 1.18 -1.54 -17.47
CA ASN A 8 -0.19 -2.02 -17.44
C ASN A 8 -0.28 -3.15 -16.40
N LEU A 9 -0.93 -2.88 -15.27
CA LEU A 9 -1.12 -3.84 -14.18
C LEU A 9 -2.01 -5.02 -14.57
N ILE A 10 -2.99 -4.80 -15.45
CA ILE A 10 -4.00 -5.80 -15.77
C ILE A 10 -3.38 -7.11 -16.28
N PRO A 11 -2.46 -7.13 -17.28
CA PRO A 11 -1.83 -8.36 -17.71
C PRO A 11 -1.03 -9.07 -16.62
N LEU A 12 -0.34 -8.31 -15.74
CA LEU A 12 0.40 -8.91 -14.62
C LEU A 12 -0.51 -9.62 -13.62
N LEU A 13 -1.72 -9.08 -13.41
CA LEU A 13 -2.70 -9.65 -12.49
C LEU A 13 -3.44 -10.84 -13.12
N GLU A 14 -3.60 -10.87 -14.45
CA GLU A 14 -4.19 -11.97 -15.19
C GLU A 14 -3.32 -13.24 -15.19
N GLU A 15 -1.99 -13.10 -15.06
CA GLU A 15 -1.06 -14.23 -14.93
C GLU A 15 -1.25 -15.02 -13.63
N ARG A 16 -2.07 -14.56 -12.69
CA ARG A 16 -2.33 -15.16 -11.38
C ARG A 16 -1.05 -15.42 -10.56
N ILE A 17 0.00 -14.65 -10.81
CA ILE A 17 1.21 -14.63 -10.01
C ILE A 17 1.09 -13.44 -9.07
N PRO A 18 1.15 -13.62 -7.73
CA PRO A 18 1.09 -12.50 -6.81
C PRO A 18 2.15 -11.46 -7.12
N LEU A 19 1.71 -10.23 -7.32
CA LEU A 19 2.62 -9.10 -7.39
C LEU A 19 3.04 -8.73 -5.96
N VAL A 20 4.27 -9.08 -5.62
CA VAL A 20 4.82 -8.83 -4.29
C VAL A 20 5.30 -7.39 -4.18
N GLY A 21 4.75 -6.68 -3.22
CA GLY A 21 5.13 -5.30 -2.91
C GLY A 21 6.20 -5.19 -1.82
N ASP A 22 6.43 -3.95 -1.42
CA ASP A 22 7.33 -3.62 -0.31
C ASP A 22 6.67 -3.80 1.07
N GLY A 23 7.34 -3.36 2.12
CA GLY A 23 6.92 -3.49 3.51
C GLY A 23 6.99 -2.17 4.29
N GLY A 24 7.49 -2.26 5.52
CA GLY A 24 7.62 -1.17 6.48
C GLY A 24 8.68 -0.14 6.10
N SER A 25 8.34 0.76 5.19
CA SER A 25 9.25 1.80 4.71
C SER A 25 9.74 2.72 5.83
N GLU A 26 8.85 3.20 6.71
CA GLU A 26 9.23 4.03 7.84
C GLU A 26 10.18 3.30 8.79
N THR A 27 9.84 2.07 9.19
CA THR A 27 10.69 1.25 10.06
C THR A 27 12.09 1.08 9.46
N LEU A 28 12.15 0.84 8.14
CA LEU A 28 13.44 0.68 7.45
C LEU A 28 14.23 1.99 7.39
N LEU A 29 13.56 3.13 7.16
CA LEU A 29 14.22 4.44 7.21
C LEU A 29 14.81 4.73 8.59
N ARG A 30 14.05 4.44 9.69
CA ARG A 30 14.57 4.54 11.06
C ARG A 30 15.80 3.64 11.28
N ASN A 31 15.74 2.39 10.83
CA ASN A 31 16.87 1.46 10.90
C ASN A 31 18.09 1.93 10.09
N PHE A 32 17.88 2.73 9.07
CA PHE A 32 18.96 3.33 8.27
C PHE A 32 19.50 4.64 8.86
N GLY A 33 18.93 5.14 9.96
CA GLY A 33 19.38 6.30 10.68
C GLY A 33 18.56 7.57 10.50
N LEU A 34 17.32 7.46 9.99
CA LEU A 34 16.39 8.60 10.02
C LEU A 34 16.07 8.93 11.49
N GLU A 35 16.35 10.17 11.90
CA GLU A 35 16.12 10.63 13.25
C GLU A 35 14.63 10.57 13.64
N GLU A 36 14.33 10.22 14.90
CA GLU A 36 12.94 10.04 15.39
C GLU A 36 12.06 11.27 15.21
N ASN A 37 12.64 12.46 15.33
CA ASN A 37 11.96 13.74 15.17
C ASN A 37 11.79 14.17 13.69
N CYS A 38 12.39 13.45 12.74
CA CYS A 38 12.25 13.75 11.33
C CYS A 38 11.07 12.96 10.75
N PRO A 39 10.01 13.63 10.25
CA PRO A 39 8.93 12.96 9.55
C PRO A 39 9.43 12.15 8.34
N PRO A 40 9.01 10.90 8.14
CA PRO A 40 9.46 10.09 7.01
C PRO A 40 9.28 10.75 5.66
N ILE A 41 8.17 11.46 5.46
CA ILE A 41 7.88 12.17 4.21
C ILE A 41 8.89 13.31 3.93
N GLN A 42 9.41 13.96 4.97
CA GLN A 42 10.41 15.02 4.85
C GLN A 42 11.76 14.49 4.36
N ALA A 43 12.08 13.23 4.63
CA ALA A 43 13.31 12.60 4.17
C ALA A 43 13.43 12.60 2.63
N ASN A 44 12.32 12.69 1.89
CA ASN A 44 12.37 12.80 0.43
C ASN A 44 13.12 14.05 -0.04
N LEU A 45 13.07 15.12 0.72
CA LEU A 45 13.74 16.39 0.40
C LEU A 45 15.10 16.53 1.09
N GLU A 46 15.23 16.05 2.33
CA GLU A 46 16.40 16.32 3.16
C GLU A 46 17.42 15.18 3.16
N GLN A 47 16.95 13.94 2.94
CA GLN A 47 17.78 12.74 2.93
C GLN A 47 17.41 11.80 1.76
N PRO A 48 17.43 12.30 0.50
CA PRO A 48 16.95 11.53 -0.65
C PRO A 48 17.71 10.20 -0.86
N ASP A 49 18.99 10.16 -0.55
CA ASP A 49 19.78 8.94 -0.66
C ASP A 49 19.35 7.86 0.33
N LEU A 50 18.84 8.24 1.50
CA LEU A 50 18.28 7.32 2.48
C LEU A 50 17.00 6.66 1.93
N VAL A 51 16.13 7.47 1.30
CA VAL A 51 14.90 6.98 0.67
C VAL A 51 15.22 6.08 -0.53
N LYS A 52 16.18 6.45 -1.37
CA LYS A 52 16.64 5.57 -2.47
C LYS A 52 17.16 4.23 -1.94
N ARG A 53 17.98 4.27 -0.89
CA ARG A 53 18.51 3.05 -0.25
C ARG A 53 17.39 2.16 0.25
N MET A 54 16.34 2.72 0.85
CA MET A 54 15.15 2.01 1.30
C MET A 54 14.46 1.28 0.13
N HIS A 55 14.13 1.99 -0.95
CA HIS A 55 13.49 1.38 -2.11
C HIS A 55 14.37 0.31 -2.78
N HIS A 56 15.68 0.57 -2.90
CA HIS A 56 16.64 -0.42 -3.41
C HIS A 56 16.64 -1.71 -2.58
N ALA A 57 16.55 -1.59 -1.25
CA ALA A 57 16.57 -2.74 -0.36
C ALA A 57 15.38 -3.68 -0.64
N PHE A 58 14.18 -3.14 -0.82
CA PHE A 58 12.98 -3.92 -1.14
C PHE A 58 13.06 -4.53 -2.55
N ILE A 59 13.45 -3.76 -3.57
CA ILE A 59 13.56 -4.25 -4.96
C ILE A 59 14.59 -5.39 -5.06
N ARG A 60 15.73 -5.28 -4.38
CA ARG A 60 16.75 -6.33 -4.37
C ARG A 60 16.27 -7.65 -3.75
N ARG A 61 15.25 -7.59 -2.91
CA ARG A 61 14.64 -8.77 -2.27
C ARG A 61 13.43 -9.31 -3.02
N GLY A 62 13.09 -8.72 -4.17
CA GLY A 62 12.06 -9.25 -5.05
C GLY A 62 10.77 -8.45 -5.10
N SER A 63 10.68 -7.30 -4.41
CA SER A 63 9.51 -6.43 -4.55
C SER A 63 9.38 -5.95 -6.00
N ARG A 64 8.19 -6.13 -6.56
CA ARG A 64 7.79 -5.69 -7.90
C ARG A 64 6.76 -4.57 -7.87
N LEU A 65 6.34 -4.18 -6.69
CA LEU A 65 5.55 -2.98 -6.41
C LEU A 65 6.22 -2.25 -5.25
N ILE A 66 6.43 -0.95 -5.39
CA ILE A 66 6.94 -0.09 -4.33
C ILE A 66 5.99 1.08 -4.10
N ARG A 67 5.67 1.32 -2.83
CA ARG A 67 4.84 2.46 -2.43
C ARG A 67 5.74 3.67 -2.20
N THR A 68 5.33 4.83 -2.72
CA THR A 68 6.07 6.08 -2.50
C THR A 68 6.17 6.39 -0.99
N ASN A 69 7.24 7.07 -0.59
CA ASN A 69 7.39 7.55 0.79
C ASN A 69 6.58 8.84 1.00
N SER A 70 5.27 8.79 0.71
CA SER A 70 4.34 9.92 0.77
C SER A 70 3.26 9.78 1.83
N SER A 71 3.43 8.86 2.79
CA SER A 71 2.54 8.74 3.94
C SER A 71 2.57 10.02 4.76
N PHE A 72 1.40 10.56 5.06
CA PHE A 72 1.22 11.73 5.91
C PHE A 72 0.65 11.29 7.26
N SER A 73 1.12 11.90 8.33
CA SER A 73 0.62 11.69 9.69
C SER A 73 0.31 13.02 10.36
N GLN A 74 -0.40 13.00 11.48
CA GLN A 74 -0.70 14.21 12.25
C GLN A 74 0.57 14.96 12.68
N ALA A 75 1.68 14.26 12.90
CA ALA A 75 2.97 14.87 13.21
C ALA A 75 3.54 15.71 12.05
N ASP A 76 3.02 15.53 10.84
CA ASP A 76 3.52 16.16 9.62
C ASP A 76 2.76 17.43 9.24
N GLU A 77 1.82 17.93 10.08
CA GLU A 77 1.01 19.13 9.78
C GLU A 77 1.85 20.37 9.42
N VAL A 78 3.01 20.53 10.05
CA VAL A 78 3.96 21.59 9.71
C VAL A 78 4.45 21.51 8.26
N LEU A 79 4.29 20.37 7.59
CA LEU A 79 4.74 20.13 6.23
C LEU A 79 3.65 20.35 5.16
N VAL A 80 2.44 20.75 5.55
CA VAL A 80 1.34 20.97 4.60
C VAL A 80 1.75 21.92 3.47
N ASN A 81 2.46 23.00 3.77
CA ASN A 81 2.96 23.95 2.79
C ASN A 81 4.09 23.38 1.88
N ARG A 82 4.64 22.23 2.20
CA ARG A 82 5.68 21.53 1.42
C ARG A 82 5.20 20.20 0.85
N LEU A 83 3.91 19.89 1.03
CA LEU A 83 3.33 18.59 0.70
C LEU A 83 3.56 18.23 -0.78
N GLU A 84 3.29 19.17 -1.68
CA GLU A 84 3.54 19.00 -3.12
C GLU A 84 5.00 18.63 -3.39
N ALA A 85 5.95 19.38 -2.86
CA ALA A 85 7.37 19.11 -3.05
C ALA A 85 7.79 17.75 -2.49
N CYS A 86 7.24 17.37 -1.31
CA CYS A 86 7.51 16.08 -0.70
C CYS A 86 6.97 14.91 -1.55
N ILE A 87 5.74 15.01 -2.06
CA ILE A 87 5.11 13.98 -2.89
C ILE A 87 5.82 13.87 -4.25
N ASN A 88 6.13 15.00 -4.89
CA ASN A 88 6.84 15.02 -6.15
C ASN A 88 8.23 14.36 -6.02
N SER A 89 8.96 14.69 -4.96
CA SER A 89 10.25 14.05 -4.68
C SER A 89 10.10 12.56 -4.36
N ALA A 90 9.11 12.16 -3.55
CA ALA A 90 8.86 10.75 -3.23
C ALA A 90 8.63 9.91 -4.50
N SER A 91 7.83 10.42 -5.42
CA SER A 91 7.52 9.76 -6.69
C SER A 91 8.75 9.70 -7.61
N ALA A 92 9.52 10.78 -7.70
CA ALA A 92 10.73 10.83 -8.50
C ALA A 92 11.80 9.85 -8.01
N LEU A 93 12.01 9.77 -6.68
CA LEU A 93 12.96 8.85 -6.06
C LEU A 93 12.56 7.38 -6.27
N ALA A 94 11.26 7.07 -6.11
CA ALA A 94 10.75 5.73 -6.36
C ALA A 94 10.94 5.34 -7.84
N ARG A 95 10.66 6.25 -8.78
CA ARG A 95 10.82 6.01 -10.22
C ARG A 95 12.29 5.82 -10.61
N GLU A 96 13.19 6.65 -10.11
CA GLU A 96 14.63 6.53 -10.35
C GLU A 96 15.14 5.14 -9.92
N VAL A 97 14.79 4.72 -8.71
CA VAL A 97 15.23 3.44 -8.14
C VAL A 97 14.58 2.25 -8.82
N SER A 98 13.30 2.35 -9.16
CA SER A 98 12.56 1.29 -9.86
C SER A 98 13.21 0.94 -11.18
N ASN A 99 13.64 1.92 -11.93
CA ASN A 99 14.21 1.73 -13.27
C ASN A 99 13.37 0.72 -14.09
N LYS A 100 12.05 0.91 -14.12
CA LYS A 100 11.05 0.06 -14.80
C LYS A 100 10.99 -1.41 -14.32
N ARG A 101 11.52 -1.72 -13.13
CA ARG A 101 11.50 -3.08 -12.55
C ARG A 101 10.38 -3.31 -11.56
N ALA A 102 9.72 -2.25 -11.11
CA ALA A 102 8.61 -2.31 -10.16
C ALA A 102 7.55 -1.28 -10.50
N VAL A 103 6.30 -1.62 -10.22
CA VAL A 103 5.15 -0.73 -10.24
C VAL A 103 5.30 0.31 -9.12
N ILE A 104 4.96 1.57 -9.39
CA ILE A 104 5.02 2.65 -8.41
C ILE A 104 3.62 2.99 -7.95
N ALA A 105 3.36 2.73 -6.67
CA ALA A 105 2.11 3.04 -6.01
C ALA A 105 2.22 4.35 -5.21
N GLY A 106 1.53 5.39 -5.67
CA GLY A 106 1.42 6.66 -4.96
C GLY A 106 0.57 6.51 -3.71
N ARG A 107 1.19 6.59 -2.53
CA ARG A 107 0.53 6.30 -1.26
C ARG A 107 -0.19 7.51 -0.70
N ILE A 108 -1.47 7.33 -0.33
CA ILE A 108 -2.28 8.27 0.44
C ILE A 108 -2.75 7.56 1.71
N THR A 109 -2.56 8.20 2.86
CA THR A 109 -2.96 7.72 4.17
C THR A 109 -4.00 8.64 4.82
N CYS A 110 -4.57 8.23 5.93
CA CYS A 110 -5.61 8.97 6.63
C CYS A 110 -5.11 10.37 7.04
N ALA A 111 -5.90 11.38 6.77
CA ALA A 111 -5.68 12.75 7.25
C ALA A 111 -5.90 12.83 8.78
N PRO A 112 -5.39 13.89 9.46
CA PRO A 112 -5.64 14.14 10.87
C PRO A 112 -7.14 14.12 11.20
N ALA A 113 -7.51 13.40 12.28
CA ALA A 113 -8.91 13.18 12.63
C ALA A 113 -9.64 14.43 13.11
N ASP A 114 -8.90 15.42 13.62
CA ASP A 114 -9.40 16.72 14.10
C ASP A 114 -9.71 17.72 12.97
N TRP A 115 -9.28 17.42 11.75
CA TRP A 115 -9.64 18.23 10.60
C TRP A 115 -11.12 18.05 10.21
N GLY A 116 -11.79 19.15 9.82
CA GLY A 116 -13.14 19.09 9.29
C GLY A 116 -13.24 18.22 8.04
N ARG A 117 -14.43 17.66 7.79
CA ARG A 117 -14.67 16.74 6.67
C ARG A 117 -14.26 17.32 5.32
N ASP A 118 -14.60 18.61 5.08
CA ASP A 118 -14.30 19.26 3.80
C ASP A 118 -12.79 19.50 3.62
N ALA A 119 -12.08 19.85 4.70
CA ALA A 119 -10.63 19.99 4.68
C ALA A 119 -9.94 18.65 4.37
N ARG A 120 -10.41 17.55 4.97
CA ARG A 120 -9.88 16.21 4.67
C ARG A 120 -10.17 15.80 3.22
N PHE A 121 -11.38 16.07 2.73
CA PHE A 121 -11.74 15.81 1.34
C PHE A 121 -10.81 16.54 0.36
N GLN A 122 -10.62 17.84 0.57
CA GLN A 122 -9.70 18.67 -0.22
C GLN A 122 -8.27 18.12 -0.16
N PHE A 123 -7.78 17.79 1.03
CA PHE A 123 -6.44 17.28 1.24
C PHE A 123 -6.17 15.95 0.50
N TYR A 124 -7.14 15.02 0.48
CA TYR A 124 -7.00 13.79 -0.32
C TYR A 124 -6.98 14.06 -1.82
N GLY A 125 -7.81 15.02 -2.28
CA GLY A 125 -7.83 15.46 -3.66
C GLY A 125 -6.49 16.10 -4.10
N GLU A 126 -5.92 16.98 -3.28
CA GLU A 126 -4.62 17.62 -3.55
C GLU A 126 -3.49 16.59 -3.67
N GLN A 127 -3.41 15.63 -2.74
CA GLN A 127 -2.44 14.54 -2.85
C GLN A 127 -2.61 13.75 -4.14
N ALA A 128 -3.85 13.45 -4.54
CA ALA A 128 -4.13 12.73 -5.76
C ALA A 128 -3.72 13.51 -7.02
N VAL A 129 -3.87 14.84 -7.02
CA VAL A 129 -3.37 15.71 -8.10
C VAL A 129 -1.85 15.61 -8.18
N TYR A 130 -1.13 15.82 -7.08
CA TYR A 130 0.33 15.77 -7.06
C TYR A 130 0.87 14.39 -7.51
N LEU A 131 0.26 13.31 -7.06
CA LEU A 131 0.62 11.96 -7.49
C LEU A 131 0.34 11.73 -8.98
N SER A 132 -0.76 12.27 -9.51
CA SER A 132 -1.11 12.16 -10.92
C SER A 132 -0.12 12.90 -11.81
N ASP A 133 0.33 14.08 -11.39
CA ASP A 133 1.29 14.89 -12.12
C ASP A 133 2.70 14.26 -12.16
N THR A 134 2.99 13.35 -11.23
CA THR A 134 4.28 12.64 -11.14
C THR A 134 4.27 11.26 -11.79
N TRP A 135 3.19 10.89 -12.49
CA TRP A 135 3.11 9.66 -13.25
C TRP A 135 3.35 8.39 -12.42
N VAL A 136 2.72 8.31 -11.22
CA VAL A 136 2.62 7.04 -10.51
C VAL A 136 1.76 6.06 -11.31
N ASP A 137 2.05 4.76 -11.20
CA ASP A 137 1.33 3.75 -11.98
C ASP A 137 -0.06 3.48 -11.39
N LEU A 138 -0.22 3.68 -10.06
CA LEU A 138 -1.50 3.59 -9.35
C LEU A 138 -1.51 4.46 -8.08
N ILE A 139 -2.69 4.81 -7.59
CA ILE A 139 -2.92 5.44 -6.29
C ILE A 139 -3.28 4.35 -5.28
N TRP A 140 -2.68 4.43 -4.10
CA TRP A 140 -2.75 3.42 -3.05
C TRP A 140 -3.29 4.03 -1.76
N LEU A 141 -4.57 3.76 -1.45
CA LEU A 141 -5.23 4.20 -0.22
C LEU A 141 -5.03 3.14 0.86
N GLU A 142 -4.35 3.48 1.94
CA GLU A 142 -4.07 2.56 3.04
C GLU A 142 -4.10 3.23 4.41
N GLN A 143 -4.16 2.44 5.49
CA GLN A 143 -4.18 2.90 6.88
C GLN A 143 -5.43 3.72 7.26
N PHE A 144 -6.55 3.43 6.62
CA PHE A 144 -7.83 3.98 7.00
C PHE A 144 -8.50 3.05 8.02
N SER A 145 -8.60 3.50 9.27
CA SER A 145 -9.23 2.74 10.35
C SER A 145 -10.76 2.73 10.24
N GLU A 146 -11.34 3.77 9.62
CA GLU A 146 -12.77 3.93 9.47
C GLU A 146 -13.19 3.84 8.00
N TYR A 147 -14.20 3.01 7.73
CA TYR A 147 -14.72 2.80 6.39
C TYR A 147 -15.23 4.08 5.72
N GLU A 148 -15.95 4.93 6.46
CA GLU A 148 -16.48 6.20 5.93
C GLU A 148 -15.37 7.18 5.54
N GLU A 149 -14.22 7.11 6.23
CA GLU A 149 -13.06 7.92 5.87
C GLU A 149 -12.38 7.42 4.59
N LEU A 150 -12.25 6.10 4.43
CA LEU A 150 -11.77 5.52 3.19
C LEU A 150 -12.66 5.88 1.99
N LYS A 151 -13.99 5.87 2.18
CA LYS A 151 -14.94 6.34 1.15
C LYS A 151 -14.76 7.80 0.81
N LEU A 152 -14.53 8.64 1.83
CA LEU A 152 -14.28 10.07 1.63
C LEU A 152 -13.03 10.28 0.77
N ALA A 153 -11.93 9.61 1.13
CA ALA A 153 -10.67 9.67 0.40
C ALA A 153 -10.82 9.17 -1.05
N LEU A 154 -11.47 8.01 -1.24
CA LEU A 154 -11.69 7.46 -2.58
C LEU A 154 -12.50 8.41 -3.46
N ARG A 155 -13.57 9.02 -2.93
CA ARG A 155 -14.36 10.00 -3.68
C ARG A 155 -13.55 11.24 -4.07
N ALA A 156 -12.73 11.75 -3.15
CA ALA A 156 -11.85 12.88 -3.43
C ALA A 156 -10.84 12.55 -4.54
N VAL A 157 -10.20 11.39 -4.46
CA VAL A 157 -9.27 10.90 -5.49
C VAL A 157 -9.96 10.77 -6.84
N ARG A 158 -11.13 10.11 -6.89
CA ARG A 158 -11.86 9.88 -8.15
C ARG A 158 -12.43 11.15 -8.78
N GLN A 159 -12.60 12.22 -8.02
CA GLN A 159 -13.03 13.51 -8.55
C GLN A 159 -11.94 14.18 -9.40
N VAL A 160 -10.66 13.95 -9.09
CA VAL A 160 -9.54 14.69 -9.67
C VAL A 160 -8.55 13.82 -10.46
N SER A 161 -8.62 12.48 -10.32
CA SER A 161 -7.68 11.57 -10.95
C SER A 161 -8.37 10.41 -11.65
N VAL A 162 -7.85 10.03 -12.82
CA VAL A 162 -8.24 8.85 -13.60
C VAL A 162 -7.32 7.65 -13.36
N ILE A 163 -6.22 7.83 -12.61
CA ILE A 163 -5.26 6.77 -12.30
C ILE A 163 -5.94 5.63 -11.56
N GLN A 164 -5.57 4.40 -11.88
CA GLN A 164 -6.03 3.20 -11.18
C GLN A 164 -5.83 3.35 -9.68
N THR A 165 -6.84 3.01 -8.89
CA THR A 165 -6.83 3.22 -7.45
C THR A 165 -7.09 1.91 -6.72
N VAL A 166 -6.23 1.59 -5.77
CA VAL A 166 -6.42 0.47 -4.82
C VAL A 166 -6.88 1.06 -3.49
N ALA A 167 -7.99 0.56 -2.96
CA ALA A 167 -8.54 1.00 -1.68
C ALA A 167 -8.49 -0.14 -0.66
N HIS A 168 -7.69 0.04 0.42
CA HIS A 168 -7.52 -0.95 1.48
C HIS A 168 -8.36 -0.62 2.70
N LEU A 169 -9.23 -1.56 3.05
CA LEU A 169 -9.98 -1.55 4.29
C LEU A 169 -9.16 -2.18 5.41
N SER A 170 -8.92 -1.44 6.50
CA SER A 170 -8.30 -2.00 7.70
C SER A 170 -9.30 -2.87 8.44
N LEU A 171 -8.94 -4.14 8.67
CA LEU A 171 -9.80 -5.07 9.38
C LEU A 171 -9.67 -4.83 10.89
N LYS A 172 -10.80 -4.51 11.52
CA LYS A 172 -10.96 -4.60 12.97
C LYS A 172 -11.35 -6.04 13.33
N LYS A 173 -10.99 -6.49 14.52
CA LYS A 173 -11.40 -7.81 15.04
C LYS A 173 -12.93 -7.98 15.00
N ASP A 174 -13.37 -9.19 14.77
CA ASP A 174 -14.78 -9.63 14.84
C ASP A 174 -15.74 -9.07 13.76
N ARG A 175 -15.23 -8.62 12.60
CA ARG A 175 -16.11 -8.25 11.48
C ARG A 175 -16.65 -9.49 10.76
N GLN A 176 -17.93 -9.43 10.37
CA GLN A 176 -18.55 -10.49 9.57
C GLN A 176 -18.10 -10.39 8.10
N SER A 177 -17.83 -11.53 7.46
CA SER A 177 -17.40 -11.59 6.05
C SER A 177 -18.39 -10.90 5.11
N LEU A 178 -19.70 -11.00 5.37
CA LEU A 178 -20.72 -10.35 4.55
C LEU A 178 -20.62 -8.82 4.62
N GLU A 179 -20.36 -8.25 5.79
CA GLU A 179 -20.15 -6.80 5.95
C GLU A 179 -18.93 -6.34 5.15
N ILE A 180 -17.83 -7.08 5.26
CA ILE A 180 -16.60 -6.79 4.50
C ILE A 180 -16.89 -6.83 3.00
N LEU A 181 -17.56 -7.86 2.50
CA LEU A 181 -17.90 -8.01 1.09
C LEU A 181 -18.75 -6.84 0.58
N VAL A 182 -19.78 -6.43 1.34
CA VAL A 182 -20.63 -5.29 0.99
C VAL A 182 -19.81 -4.00 0.90
N GLN A 183 -18.93 -3.76 1.86
CA GLN A 183 -18.07 -2.57 1.86
C GLN A 183 -17.09 -2.56 0.69
N LEU A 184 -16.46 -3.69 0.37
CA LEU A 184 -15.56 -3.81 -0.77
C LEU A 184 -16.29 -3.60 -2.11
N LYS A 185 -17.48 -4.19 -2.28
CA LYS A 185 -18.33 -3.98 -3.47
C LYS A 185 -18.76 -2.49 -3.61
N GLU A 186 -19.05 -1.82 -2.49
CA GLU A 186 -19.35 -0.38 -2.51
C GLU A 186 -18.14 0.44 -2.93
N LEU A 187 -16.92 0.15 -2.43
CA LEU A 187 -15.70 0.83 -2.87
C LEU A 187 -15.45 0.65 -4.38
N MET A 188 -15.68 -0.54 -4.92
CA MET A 188 -15.59 -0.76 -6.37
C MET A 188 -16.62 0.09 -7.14
N SER A 189 -17.87 0.17 -6.64
CA SER A 189 -18.91 1.00 -7.26
C SER A 189 -18.59 2.49 -7.23
N LEU A 190 -17.79 2.93 -6.26
CA LEU A 190 -17.30 4.32 -6.12
C LEU A 190 -16.05 4.59 -6.97
N GLY A 191 -15.56 3.60 -7.72
CA GLY A 191 -14.48 3.75 -8.69
C GLY A 191 -13.12 3.26 -8.21
N ALA A 192 -13.02 2.48 -7.13
CA ALA A 192 -11.80 1.74 -6.86
C ALA A 192 -11.57 0.72 -7.98
N THR A 193 -10.39 0.72 -8.58
CA THR A 193 -10.03 -0.26 -9.61
C THR A 193 -9.80 -1.62 -8.97
N PHE A 194 -9.15 -1.63 -7.82
CA PHE A 194 -8.96 -2.81 -6.99
C PHE A 194 -9.32 -2.48 -5.55
N VAL A 195 -9.77 -3.48 -4.83
CA VAL A 195 -10.02 -3.38 -3.39
C VAL A 195 -9.08 -4.29 -2.63
N GLY A 196 -8.85 -4.00 -1.38
CA GLY A 196 -7.95 -4.78 -0.56
C GLY A 196 -8.26 -4.72 0.92
N LEU A 197 -7.53 -5.53 1.66
CA LEU A 197 -7.62 -5.62 3.10
C LEU A 197 -6.25 -5.40 3.73
N MET A 198 -6.22 -4.67 4.83
CA MET A 198 -5.08 -4.61 5.73
C MET A 198 -5.36 -5.53 6.91
N ILE A 199 -4.51 -6.54 7.06
CA ILE A 199 -4.64 -7.60 8.07
C ILE A 199 -3.53 -7.41 9.10
N ASP A 200 -3.90 -7.08 10.33
CA ASP A 200 -2.96 -6.82 11.44
C ASP A 200 -2.72 -8.03 12.34
N SER A 201 -3.51 -9.07 12.18
CA SER A 201 -3.35 -10.32 12.93
C SER A 201 -4.03 -11.50 12.23
N GLU A 202 -3.54 -12.72 12.52
CA GLU A 202 -4.14 -13.98 12.03
C GLU A 202 -5.60 -14.17 12.49
N LYS A 203 -6.04 -13.42 13.51
CA LYS A 203 -7.39 -13.49 14.09
C LYS A 203 -8.37 -12.55 13.41
N SER A 204 -7.92 -11.66 12.54
CA SER A 204 -8.77 -10.66 11.89
C SER A 204 -9.65 -11.27 10.81
N ILE A 205 -9.15 -12.31 10.14
CA ILE A 205 -9.85 -13.02 9.05
C ILE A 205 -9.21 -14.40 8.85
N THR A 206 -10.01 -15.39 8.50
CA THR A 206 -9.51 -16.73 8.14
C THR A 206 -9.18 -16.83 6.66
N ARG A 207 -8.34 -17.80 6.29
CA ARG A 207 -8.04 -18.09 4.88
C ARG A 207 -9.29 -18.42 4.08
N VAL A 208 -10.24 -19.17 4.65
CA VAL A 208 -11.51 -19.52 3.99
C VAL A 208 -12.31 -18.25 3.67
N GLN A 209 -12.42 -17.34 4.62
CA GLN A 209 -13.12 -16.07 4.41
C GLN A 209 -12.43 -15.21 3.34
N LEU A 210 -11.10 -15.21 3.30
CA LEU A 210 -10.35 -14.51 2.22
C LEU A 210 -10.58 -15.15 0.86
N GLN A 211 -10.62 -16.50 0.80
CA GLN A 211 -10.92 -17.21 -0.43
C GLN A 211 -12.32 -16.88 -0.94
N ASP A 212 -13.32 -16.89 -0.05
CA ASP A 212 -14.70 -16.51 -0.41
C ASP A 212 -14.77 -15.09 -0.99
N LEU A 213 -14.00 -14.14 -0.42
CA LEU A 213 -13.92 -12.78 -0.94
C LEU A 213 -13.24 -12.71 -2.32
N ILE A 214 -12.18 -13.50 -2.54
CA ILE A 214 -11.50 -13.58 -3.84
C ILE A 214 -12.45 -14.17 -4.90
N ASP A 215 -13.16 -15.23 -4.57
CA ASP A 215 -14.12 -15.89 -5.47
C ASP A 215 -15.26 -14.94 -5.89
N GLU A 216 -15.70 -14.06 -4.99
CA GLU A 216 -16.75 -13.08 -5.22
C GLU A 216 -16.31 -11.80 -5.94
N LEU A 217 -15.04 -11.35 -5.72
CA LEU A 217 -14.53 -10.07 -6.20
C LEU A 217 -13.52 -10.21 -7.34
N GLY A 218 -12.97 -11.40 -7.54
CA GLY A 218 -11.96 -11.73 -8.55
C GLY A 218 -10.55 -11.35 -8.13
N ILE A 219 -10.27 -10.08 -7.89
CA ILE A 219 -8.93 -9.58 -7.55
C ILE A 219 -8.96 -8.86 -6.21
N ILE A 220 -8.15 -9.34 -5.27
CA ILE A 220 -7.95 -8.70 -3.96
C ILE A 220 -6.48 -8.39 -3.74
N SER A 221 -6.22 -7.21 -3.15
CA SER A 221 -4.93 -6.80 -2.62
C SER A 221 -4.87 -7.02 -1.11
N LEU A 222 -3.73 -7.48 -0.61
CA LEU A 222 -3.53 -7.67 0.82
C LEU A 222 -2.32 -6.86 1.32
N ILE A 223 -2.49 -6.22 2.48
CA ILE A 223 -1.40 -5.72 3.30
C ILE A 223 -1.38 -6.56 4.58
N VAL A 224 -0.28 -7.26 4.80
CA VAL A 224 -0.09 -8.14 5.95
C VAL A 224 0.84 -7.46 6.95
N ASP A 225 0.38 -7.22 8.18
CA ASP A 225 1.16 -6.53 9.21
C ASP A 225 1.11 -7.30 10.54
N PHE A 226 1.76 -8.45 10.59
CA PHE A 226 1.86 -9.27 11.80
C PHE A 226 2.89 -8.67 12.77
N ASP A 227 2.72 -8.97 14.06
CA ASP A 227 3.68 -8.64 15.11
C ASP A 227 4.90 -9.58 15.05
N LEU A 228 5.86 -9.24 14.20
CA LEU A 228 7.05 -10.05 13.96
C LEU A 228 8.01 -10.13 15.17
N GLU A 229 7.88 -9.25 16.17
CA GLU A 229 8.69 -9.33 17.38
C GLU A 229 8.39 -10.57 18.21
N LYS A 230 7.18 -11.12 18.06
CA LYS A 230 6.71 -12.33 18.77
C LYS A 230 6.91 -13.60 17.97
N GLU A 231 7.24 -13.50 16.68
CA GLU A 231 7.39 -14.67 15.82
C GLU A 231 8.86 -14.92 15.47
N ALA A 232 9.28 -16.19 15.61
CA ALA A 232 10.57 -16.61 15.05
C ALA A 232 10.54 -16.47 13.53
N PHE A 233 11.58 -15.91 12.93
CA PHE A 233 11.72 -15.69 11.48
C PHE A 233 11.33 -16.91 10.63
N SER A 234 11.58 -18.13 11.14
CA SER A 234 11.21 -19.40 10.48
C SER A 234 9.69 -19.62 10.38
N ARG A 235 8.88 -18.99 11.24
CA ARG A 235 7.42 -19.16 11.27
C ARG A 235 6.68 -18.16 10.40
N ILE A 236 7.33 -17.07 10.00
CA ILE A 236 6.69 -16.02 9.17
C ILE A 236 6.12 -16.61 7.87
N SER A 237 6.87 -17.50 7.23
CA SER A 237 6.41 -18.17 6.01
C SER A 237 5.15 -18.99 6.26
N ASP A 238 5.13 -19.74 7.37
CA ASP A 238 3.99 -20.60 7.71
C ASP A 238 2.76 -19.76 8.05
N SER A 239 2.93 -18.69 8.82
CA SER A 239 1.83 -17.75 9.15
C SER A 239 1.26 -17.10 7.90
N ILE A 240 2.10 -16.64 6.98
CA ILE A 240 1.64 -16.07 5.71
C ILE A 240 0.85 -17.13 4.91
N HIS A 241 1.37 -18.37 4.77
CA HIS A 241 0.71 -19.42 4.00
C HIS A 241 -0.61 -19.89 4.63
N GLN A 242 -0.74 -19.80 5.96
CA GLN A 242 -1.98 -20.15 6.66
C GLN A 242 -3.12 -19.18 6.37
N ILE A 243 -2.81 -17.90 6.10
CA ILE A 243 -3.83 -16.85 5.94
C ILE A 243 -4.01 -16.47 4.48
N VAL A 244 -2.93 -16.32 3.72
CA VAL A 244 -2.96 -15.78 2.37
C VAL A 244 -3.28 -16.86 1.34
N PRO A 245 -4.42 -16.76 0.63
CA PRO A 245 -4.71 -17.62 -0.50
C PRO A 245 -3.71 -17.41 -1.65
N PRO A 246 -3.37 -18.46 -2.40
CA PRO A 246 -2.43 -18.35 -3.52
C PRO A 246 -2.97 -17.52 -4.70
N GLU A 247 -4.27 -17.34 -4.78
CA GLU A 247 -4.96 -16.52 -5.78
C GLU A 247 -4.92 -15.02 -5.46
N THR A 248 -4.28 -14.64 -4.34
CA THR A 248 -4.09 -13.21 -3.99
C THR A 248 -3.25 -12.52 -5.05
N ALA A 249 -3.80 -11.48 -5.68
CA ALA A 249 -3.16 -10.82 -6.81
C ALA A 249 -2.05 -9.84 -6.42
N LEU A 250 -2.24 -9.12 -5.32
CA LEU A 250 -1.31 -8.11 -4.81
C LEU A 250 -1.06 -8.38 -3.32
N ILE A 251 0.20 -8.43 -2.91
CA ILE A 251 0.53 -8.63 -1.50
C ILE A 251 1.70 -7.73 -1.08
N CYS A 252 1.48 -6.95 -0.03
CA CYS A 252 2.48 -6.07 0.57
C CYS A 252 2.66 -6.40 2.05
N GLY A 253 3.83 -6.09 2.58
CA GLY A 253 4.04 -6.07 4.02
C GLY A 253 3.56 -4.75 4.64
N GLY A 254 3.11 -4.81 5.90
CA GLY A 254 2.86 -3.63 6.73
C GLY A 254 4.15 -3.11 7.39
N LYS A 255 3.99 -2.36 8.49
CA LYS A 255 5.12 -1.66 9.15
C LYS A 255 6.22 -2.59 9.67
N SER A 256 5.87 -3.82 10.05
CA SER A 256 6.80 -4.80 10.62
C SER A 256 7.58 -5.58 9.56
N PHE A 257 7.17 -5.53 8.30
CA PHE A 257 7.81 -6.28 7.23
C PHE A 257 8.99 -5.51 6.63
N LEU A 258 10.20 -6.04 6.82
CA LEU A 258 11.46 -5.51 6.30
C LEU A 258 11.87 -6.28 5.02
N PRO A 259 12.89 -5.81 4.27
CA PRO A 259 13.30 -6.45 3.01
C PRO A 259 13.59 -7.94 3.11
N GLU A 260 14.14 -8.43 4.21
CA GLU A 260 14.42 -9.87 4.45
C GLU A 260 13.16 -10.75 4.48
N HIS A 261 11.99 -10.16 4.76
CA HIS A 261 10.71 -10.88 4.80
C HIS A 261 10.05 -11.03 3.41
N ILE A 262 10.43 -10.20 2.44
CA ILE A 262 9.81 -10.18 1.11
C ILE A 262 9.87 -11.54 0.39
N PRO A 263 10.98 -12.32 0.44
CA PRO A 263 11.03 -13.63 -0.20
C PRO A 263 9.99 -14.65 0.31
N HIS A 264 9.43 -14.45 1.51
CA HIS A 264 8.39 -15.35 2.04
C HIS A 264 7.07 -15.19 1.28
N PHE A 265 6.73 -13.96 0.82
CA PHE A 265 5.56 -13.72 -0.02
C PHE A 265 5.70 -14.39 -1.40
N ALA A 266 6.90 -14.41 -1.98
CA ALA A 266 7.15 -15.02 -3.28
C ALA A 266 6.97 -16.55 -3.28
N LYS A 267 7.04 -17.20 -2.11
CA LYS A 267 6.86 -18.65 -1.98
C LYS A 267 5.41 -19.11 -1.96
N ILE A 268 4.44 -18.17 -1.84
CA ILE A 268 3.01 -18.51 -1.76
C ILE A 268 2.55 -19.39 -2.95
N ASN A 269 3.14 -19.18 -4.13
CA ASN A 269 2.78 -19.91 -5.35
C ASN A 269 3.55 -21.20 -5.60
N VAL A 270 4.67 -21.44 -4.92
CA VAL A 270 5.52 -22.61 -5.22
C VAL A 270 4.95 -23.89 -4.62
N ALA A 271 4.13 -23.80 -3.59
CA ALA A 271 3.57 -24.95 -2.87
C ALA A 271 2.45 -25.70 -3.64
N GLN A 272 1.96 -25.19 -4.78
CA GLN A 272 0.90 -25.84 -5.58
C GLN A 272 1.45 -26.71 -6.74
N ASN A 273 2.74 -26.66 -7.03
CA ASN A 273 3.35 -27.43 -8.13
C ASN A 273 4.17 -28.62 -7.63
N GLN A 274 4.00 -29.04 -6.38
CA GLN A 274 4.52 -30.29 -5.83
C GLN A 274 3.36 -31.17 -5.31
#